data_5351c9acf1246aa62971e6388a09a4ae
#
_entry.id   5351c9acf1246aa62971e6388a09a4ae
#
_cell.length_a   1.000
_cell.length_b   1.000
_cell.length_c   1.000
_cell.angle_alpha   90.00
_cell.angle_beta   90.00
_cell.angle_gamma   90.00
#
_symmetry.space_group_name_H-M   'P 1'
#
loop_
_entity.id
_entity.type
_entity.pdbx_description
1 polymer ?
#
loop_
_entity_poly.entity_id
_entity_poly.type
_entity_poly.pdbx_seq_one_letter_code
_entity_poly.pdbx_strand_id
1 'polypeptide(L)'
;MPIVQPGKRPAKRFAASRILGGKMASSHRETNAELNVVPMVDMMTMLVIFLLQQFSATGEVLYMQKDIKLPDSRHGQQIEVAPVVAISSAQVVVSGQKVAEVTEVQKDPSQIIATLVEKLRDEKKRWDFIHQNDRDREKNWKGEVNIQADVKVPFSVVRRVMASASEAGYGNVNLATVEEGTAALAAAAAAHAVR
;
A
#
# COMPACT_ATOMS: atom_id res chain seq x y z
N MET A 1 -56.45 -51.49 54.71
CA MET A 1 -55.12 -51.30 54.14
C MET A 1 -54.84 -49.83 54.17
N PRO A 2 -53.78 -49.36 54.83
CA PRO A 2 -53.46 -47.95 54.85
C PRO A 2 -52.89 -47.51 53.46
N ILE A 3 -53.55 -46.55 52.86
CA ILE A 3 -53.14 -45.95 51.64
C ILE A 3 -51.87 -45.15 51.95
N VAL A 4 -50.72 -45.66 51.54
CA VAL A 4 -49.46 -44.98 51.67
C VAL A 4 -49.49 -43.74 50.76
N GLN A 5 -49.35 -42.56 51.34
CA GLN A 5 -49.45 -41.30 50.63
C GLN A 5 -48.52 -41.32 49.40
N PRO A 6 -49.06 -41.17 48.20
CA PRO A 6 -48.21 -41.11 46.99
C PRO A 6 -47.40 -39.79 47.02
N GLY A 7 -46.12 -39.87 46.95
CA GLY A 7 -45.31 -38.69 46.77
C GLY A 7 -44.06 -38.60 47.65
N LYS A 8 -43.95 -39.26 48.77
CA LYS A 8 -42.76 -39.20 49.61
C LYS A 8 -41.60 -40.14 49.21
N ARG A 9 -41.91 -41.24 48.50
CA ARG A 9 -40.91 -42.27 48.15
C ARG A 9 -40.12 -42.02 46.87
N PRO A 10 -40.68 -41.50 45.77
CA PRO A 10 -39.85 -41.27 44.56
C PRO A 10 -38.86 -40.17 44.73
N ALA A 11 -39.16 -39.07 45.44
CA ALA A 11 -38.29 -37.96 45.60
C ALA A 11 -36.97 -38.29 46.37
N LYS A 12 -37.08 -39.15 47.43
CA LYS A 12 -35.87 -39.58 48.14
C LYS A 12 -34.98 -40.54 47.33
N ARG A 13 -35.56 -41.36 46.45
CA ARG A 13 -34.78 -42.25 45.57
C ARG A 13 -34.07 -41.48 44.50
N PHE A 14 -34.66 -40.43 43.98
CA PHE A 14 -34.00 -39.58 42.98
C PHE A 14 -32.94 -38.66 43.58
N ALA A 15 -33.11 -38.19 44.82
CA ALA A 15 -32.14 -37.39 45.52
C ALA A 15 -30.86 -38.19 45.85
N ALA A 16 -30.97 -39.51 45.98
CA ALA A 16 -29.84 -40.40 46.29
C ALA A 16 -29.21 -41.03 45.04
N SER A 17 -29.81 -40.86 43.85
CA SER A 17 -29.23 -41.43 42.63
C SER A 17 -28.06 -40.60 42.15
N ARG A 18 -26.90 -41.23 42.01
CA ARG A 18 -25.68 -40.63 41.45
C ARG A 18 -25.85 -40.03 40.07
N ILE A 19 -26.89 -40.42 39.37
CA ILE A 19 -27.16 -40.01 37.98
C ILE A 19 -27.91 -38.68 37.93
N LEU A 20 -28.84 -38.43 38.83
CA LEU A 20 -29.66 -37.21 38.81
C LEU A 20 -29.41 -36.21 39.93
N GLY A 21 -28.94 -36.63 41.09
CA GLY A 21 -28.86 -35.73 42.27
C GLY A 21 -27.48 -35.35 42.72
N GLY A 22 -26.44 -36.14 42.41
CA GLY A 22 -25.17 -36.00 43.08
C GLY A 22 -24.10 -35.18 42.33
N LYS A 23 -24.28 -34.95 41.03
CA LYS A 23 -23.26 -34.28 40.21
C LYS A 23 -23.72 -33.01 39.49
N MET A 24 -25.02 -32.71 39.52
CA MET A 24 -25.50 -31.46 38.89
C MET A 24 -25.40 -30.24 39.82
N ALA A 25 -25.24 -30.44 41.13
CA ALA A 25 -25.16 -29.31 42.07
C ALA A 25 -23.77 -28.74 42.29
N SER A 26 -22.68 -29.36 41.77
CA SER A 26 -21.33 -28.86 41.97
C SER A 26 -20.57 -28.53 40.72
N SER A 27 -21.24 -28.46 39.58
CA SER A 27 -20.62 -27.87 38.40
C SER A 27 -20.90 -26.36 38.34
N HIS A 28 -20.53 -25.66 39.38
CA HIS A 28 -20.10 -24.30 39.22
C HIS A 28 -18.75 -24.43 38.52
N ARG A 29 -18.76 -24.60 37.21
CA ARG A 29 -17.60 -24.28 36.41
C ARG A 29 -17.32 -22.82 36.69
N GLU A 30 -16.30 -22.60 37.48
CA GLU A 30 -15.67 -21.29 37.51
C GLU A 30 -15.23 -20.98 36.07
N THR A 31 -16.08 -20.23 35.38
CA THR A 31 -15.80 -19.69 34.04
C THR A 31 -14.85 -18.50 34.13
N ASN A 32 -14.08 -18.42 35.19
CA ASN A 32 -12.86 -17.61 35.25
C ASN A 32 -11.73 -18.39 34.57
N ALA A 33 -11.91 -18.70 33.28
CA ALA A 33 -10.78 -18.97 32.44
C ALA A 33 -10.01 -17.64 32.35
N GLU A 34 -8.86 -17.58 33.00
CA GLU A 34 -7.91 -16.51 32.77
C GLU A 34 -7.69 -16.45 31.25
N LEU A 35 -8.26 -15.43 30.62
CA LEU A 35 -8.08 -15.21 29.20
C LEU A 35 -6.61 -14.87 29.00
N ASN A 36 -5.85 -15.83 28.49
CA ASN A 36 -4.44 -15.59 28.16
C ASN A 36 -4.39 -14.64 26.96
N VAL A 37 -4.15 -13.36 27.23
CA VAL A 37 -4.13 -12.30 26.21
C VAL A 37 -2.85 -12.30 25.36
N VAL A 38 -1.83 -13.04 25.80
CA VAL A 38 -0.53 -13.09 25.11
C VAL A 38 -0.65 -13.59 23.67
N PRO A 39 -1.35 -14.71 23.37
CA PRO A 39 -1.54 -15.14 21.98
C PRO A 39 -2.35 -14.15 21.14
N MET A 40 -3.29 -13.42 21.76
CA MET A 40 -4.08 -12.42 21.03
C MET A 40 -3.23 -11.21 20.64
N VAL A 41 -2.35 -10.76 21.52
CA VAL A 41 -1.40 -9.67 21.24
C VAL A 41 -0.40 -10.09 20.16
N ASP A 42 0.09 -11.32 20.20
CA ASP A 42 1.01 -11.85 19.17
C ASP A 42 0.35 -11.86 17.79
N MET A 43 -0.89 -12.38 17.67
CA MET A 43 -1.65 -12.33 16.43
C MET A 43 -1.89 -10.89 15.96
N MET A 44 -2.16 -9.95 16.87
CA MET A 44 -2.34 -8.55 16.54
C MET A 44 -1.04 -7.92 16.04
N THR A 45 0.09 -8.19 16.69
CA THR A 45 1.40 -7.67 16.24
C THR A 45 1.80 -8.23 14.88
N MET A 46 1.57 -9.53 14.63
CA MET A 46 1.80 -10.14 13.31
C MET A 46 0.93 -9.50 12.22
N LEU A 47 -0.35 -9.21 12.52
CA LEU A 47 -1.24 -8.51 11.60
C LEU A 47 -0.75 -7.10 11.29
N VAL A 48 -0.29 -6.36 12.31
CA VAL A 48 0.25 -5.00 12.13
C VAL A 48 1.51 -5.04 11.27
N ILE A 49 2.44 -5.97 11.54
CA ILE A 49 3.66 -6.12 10.73
C ILE A 49 3.31 -6.51 9.30
N PHE A 50 2.36 -7.42 9.10
CA PHE A 50 1.88 -7.81 7.78
C PHE A 50 1.28 -6.62 7.02
N LEU A 51 0.44 -5.80 7.67
CA LEU A 51 -0.12 -4.59 7.07
C LEU A 51 0.97 -3.58 6.71
N LEU A 52 1.98 -3.38 7.58
CA LEU A 52 3.10 -2.50 7.27
C LEU A 52 3.91 -3.00 6.08
N GLN A 53 4.13 -4.32 5.95
CA GLN A 53 4.79 -4.90 4.78
C GLN A 53 3.95 -4.77 3.51
N GLN A 54 2.63 -4.96 3.61
CA GLN A 54 1.71 -4.75 2.48
C GLN A 54 1.73 -3.30 2.01
N PHE A 55 1.71 -2.32 2.92
CA PHE A 55 1.84 -0.90 2.57
C PHE A 55 3.16 -0.60 1.84
N SER A 56 4.25 -1.24 2.26
CA SER A 56 5.54 -1.12 1.59
C SER A 56 5.56 -1.84 0.22
N ALA A 57 4.83 -2.95 0.08
CA ALA A 57 4.79 -3.74 -1.14
C ALA A 57 3.82 -3.20 -2.21
N THR A 58 2.79 -2.44 -1.81
CA THR A 58 1.77 -1.90 -2.74
C THR A 58 2.30 -0.71 -3.57
N GLY A 59 3.59 -0.33 -3.40
CA GLY A 59 4.28 0.56 -4.34
C GLY A 59 3.78 2.01 -4.37
N GLU A 60 2.91 2.40 -3.44
CA GLU A 60 2.61 3.83 -3.17
C GLU A 60 3.75 4.55 -2.43
N VAL A 61 4.90 3.94 -2.37
CA VAL A 61 6.10 4.71 -2.18
C VAL A 61 6.33 5.43 -3.52
N LEU A 62 5.70 6.58 -3.69
CA LEU A 62 6.32 7.66 -4.41
C LEU A 62 7.78 7.57 -3.96
N TYR A 63 8.70 7.14 -4.84
CA TYR A 63 10.11 7.20 -4.56
C TYR A 63 10.44 8.68 -4.36
N MET A 64 10.09 9.19 -3.19
CA MET A 64 10.56 10.49 -2.72
C MET A 64 12.06 10.32 -2.52
N GLN A 65 12.80 10.42 -3.61
CA GLN A 65 14.19 10.79 -3.47
C GLN A 65 14.19 12.08 -2.67
N LYS A 66 14.82 12.06 -1.50
CA LYS A 66 14.87 13.18 -0.53
C LYS A 66 15.26 14.53 -1.17
N ASP A 67 15.73 14.50 -2.41
CA ASP A 67 16.27 15.63 -3.15
C ASP A 67 15.30 16.22 -4.20
N ILE A 68 14.08 15.69 -4.34
CA ILE A 68 13.11 16.19 -5.32
C ILE A 68 12.06 17.03 -4.62
N LYS A 69 12.03 18.33 -4.92
CA LYS A 69 10.91 19.22 -4.55
C LYS A 69 9.96 19.28 -5.74
N LEU A 70 8.76 18.75 -5.54
CA LEU A 70 7.71 18.81 -6.54
C LEU A 70 7.16 20.24 -6.65
N PRO A 71 6.75 20.68 -7.85
CA PRO A 71 6.10 21.97 -8.04
C PRO A 71 4.71 22.00 -7.42
N ASP A 72 4.28 23.17 -6.95
CA ASP A 72 2.95 23.38 -6.40
C ASP A 72 1.93 23.53 -7.55
N SER A 73 0.73 22.98 -7.35
CA SER A 73 -0.39 23.09 -8.29
C SER A 73 -1.68 23.45 -7.56
N ARG A 74 -2.51 24.28 -8.20
CA ARG A 74 -3.84 24.65 -7.67
C ARG A 74 -4.93 23.64 -8.02
N HIS A 75 -4.70 22.85 -9.06
CA HIS A 75 -5.64 21.86 -9.57
C HIS A 75 -4.89 20.55 -9.75
N GLY A 76 -4.95 19.70 -8.72
CA GLY A 76 -4.40 18.35 -8.75
C GLY A 76 -5.52 17.32 -8.97
N GLN A 77 -5.22 16.25 -9.70
CA GLN A 77 -6.02 15.03 -9.74
C GLN A 77 -5.26 13.93 -9.02
N GLN A 78 -5.98 12.98 -8.46
CA GLN A 78 -5.35 11.84 -7.81
C GLN A 78 -4.56 11.03 -8.83
N ILE A 79 -3.29 10.74 -8.51
CA ILE A 79 -2.40 10.00 -9.38
C ILE A 79 -2.77 8.52 -9.31
N GLU A 80 -2.96 7.90 -10.48
CA GLU A 80 -3.18 6.45 -10.57
C GLU A 80 -1.85 5.69 -10.49
N VAL A 81 -1.94 4.38 -10.16
CA VAL A 81 -0.77 3.51 -10.06
C VAL A 81 -0.18 3.27 -11.44
N ALA A 82 0.98 3.87 -11.72
CA ALA A 82 1.70 3.78 -12.98
C ALA A 82 3.21 3.82 -12.72
N PRO A 83 4.04 3.37 -13.68
CA PRO A 83 5.50 3.50 -13.57
C PRO A 83 5.90 4.94 -13.30
N VAL A 84 6.86 5.13 -12.36
CA VAL A 84 7.31 6.45 -11.94
C VAL A 84 8.67 6.78 -12.53
N VAL A 85 8.75 7.91 -13.21
CA VAL A 85 9.99 8.51 -13.72
C VAL A 85 10.31 9.71 -12.85
N ALA A 86 11.35 9.63 -12.04
CA ALA A 86 11.79 10.68 -11.15
C ALA A 86 12.97 11.44 -11.77
N ILE A 87 12.88 12.76 -11.88
CA ILE A 87 13.88 13.65 -12.45
C ILE A 87 14.39 14.56 -11.34
N SER A 88 15.58 14.28 -10.84
CA SER A 88 16.30 15.17 -9.92
C SER A 88 17.18 16.15 -10.69
N SER A 89 17.82 17.07 -10.00
CA SER A 89 18.79 18.01 -10.61
C SER A 89 20.00 17.31 -11.23
N ALA A 90 20.32 16.07 -10.80
CA ALA A 90 21.52 15.34 -11.24
C ALA A 90 21.22 14.16 -12.16
N GLN A 91 20.10 13.45 -11.93
CA GLN A 91 19.84 12.16 -12.57
C GLN A 91 18.35 11.92 -12.88
N VAL A 92 18.11 11.07 -13.88
CA VAL A 92 16.80 10.52 -14.22
C VAL A 92 16.75 9.07 -13.72
N VAL A 93 15.71 8.73 -12.97
CA VAL A 93 15.50 7.43 -12.32
C VAL A 93 14.16 6.88 -12.73
N VAL A 94 14.07 5.60 -13.10
CA VAL A 94 12.82 4.89 -13.41
C VAL A 94 12.66 3.75 -12.42
N SER A 95 11.55 3.71 -11.73
CA SER A 95 11.25 2.66 -10.73
C SER A 95 12.42 2.39 -9.77
N GLY A 96 13.13 3.46 -9.33
CA GLY A 96 14.28 3.36 -8.43
C GLY A 96 15.64 3.06 -9.08
N GLN A 97 15.70 2.85 -10.39
CA GLN A 97 16.97 2.60 -11.11
C GLN A 97 17.42 3.85 -11.88
N LYS A 98 18.69 4.25 -11.71
CA LYS A 98 19.30 5.34 -12.48
C LYS A 98 19.38 4.95 -13.96
N VAL A 99 18.85 5.80 -14.82
CA VAL A 99 18.79 5.58 -16.27
C VAL A 99 19.73 6.52 -17.04
N ALA A 100 19.77 7.80 -16.65
CA ALA A 100 20.58 8.80 -17.33
C ALA A 100 21.01 9.91 -16.36
N GLU A 101 22.05 10.65 -16.71
CA GLU A 101 22.41 11.88 -16.03
C GLU A 101 21.80 13.09 -16.74
N VAL A 102 21.28 14.03 -15.96
CA VAL A 102 20.65 15.24 -16.50
C VAL A 102 21.63 16.06 -17.34
N THR A 103 22.91 16.08 -16.96
CA THR A 103 23.98 16.76 -17.69
C THR A 103 24.24 16.15 -19.07
N GLU A 104 24.17 14.84 -19.20
CA GLU A 104 24.28 14.14 -20.48
C GLU A 104 23.04 14.40 -21.35
N VAL A 105 21.86 14.28 -20.76
CA VAL A 105 20.59 14.56 -21.45
C VAL A 105 20.55 15.99 -21.99
N GLN A 106 21.14 16.98 -21.31
CA GLN A 106 21.19 18.35 -21.79
C GLN A 106 22.15 18.55 -22.97
N LYS A 107 23.26 17.84 -23.00
CA LYS A 107 24.29 17.94 -24.05
C LYS A 107 23.91 17.21 -25.33
N ASP A 108 23.13 16.13 -25.23
CA ASP A 108 22.72 15.34 -26.37
C ASP A 108 21.77 16.14 -27.28
N PRO A 109 22.00 16.21 -28.59
CA PRO A 109 21.10 16.88 -29.54
C PRO A 109 19.81 16.06 -29.76
N SER A 110 19.80 14.77 -29.38
CA SER A 110 18.63 13.90 -29.56
C SER A 110 17.47 14.32 -28.66
N GLN A 111 16.27 14.29 -29.20
CA GLN A 111 15.05 14.57 -28.41
C GLN A 111 14.62 13.39 -27.55
N ILE A 112 15.17 12.19 -27.78
CA ILE A 112 14.77 10.93 -27.18
C ILE A 112 15.95 10.35 -26.42
N ILE A 113 15.68 9.90 -25.20
CA ILE A 113 16.65 9.22 -24.33
C ILE A 113 16.49 7.71 -24.54
N ALA A 114 17.37 7.10 -25.35
CA ALA A 114 17.28 5.68 -25.72
C ALA A 114 17.24 4.74 -24.52
N THR A 115 18.07 4.96 -23.53
CA THR A 115 18.11 4.17 -22.28
C THR A 115 16.80 4.24 -21.49
N LEU A 116 16.12 5.39 -21.51
CA LEU A 116 14.82 5.57 -20.88
C LEU A 116 13.72 4.79 -21.63
N VAL A 117 13.75 4.86 -22.97
CA VAL A 117 12.79 4.12 -23.81
C VAL A 117 12.91 2.62 -23.59
N GLU A 118 14.12 2.07 -23.54
CA GLU A 118 14.37 0.65 -23.28
C GLU A 118 13.82 0.23 -21.91
N LYS A 119 14.10 0.99 -20.85
CA LYS A 119 13.63 0.71 -19.51
C LYS A 119 12.10 0.74 -19.41
N LEU A 120 11.47 1.73 -20.01
CA LEU A 120 10.01 1.83 -20.03
C LEU A 120 9.37 0.71 -20.86
N ARG A 121 9.99 0.28 -21.95
CA ARG A 121 9.54 -0.91 -22.71
C ARG A 121 9.69 -2.20 -21.91
N ASP A 122 10.72 -2.32 -21.08
CA ASP A 122 10.89 -3.49 -20.21
C ASP A 122 9.85 -3.50 -19.08
N GLU A 123 9.50 -2.34 -18.51
CA GLU A 123 8.37 -2.23 -17.56
C GLU A 123 7.03 -2.65 -18.21
N LYS A 124 6.79 -2.24 -19.45
CA LYS A 124 5.62 -2.67 -20.20
C LYS A 124 5.60 -4.18 -20.43
N LYS A 125 6.73 -4.78 -20.83
CA LYS A 125 6.83 -6.25 -20.99
C LYS A 125 6.56 -6.98 -19.68
N ARG A 126 7.07 -6.44 -18.54
CA ARG A 126 6.81 -7.00 -17.22
C ARG A 126 5.32 -6.94 -16.87
N TRP A 127 4.68 -5.82 -17.13
CA TRP A 127 3.23 -5.68 -16.94
C TRP A 127 2.46 -6.68 -17.82
N ASP A 128 2.82 -6.79 -19.10
CA ASP A 128 2.26 -7.73 -20.05
C ASP A 128 2.43 -9.18 -19.59
N PHE A 129 3.56 -9.52 -19.00
CA PHE A 129 3.83 -10.86 -18.47
C PHE A 129 2.95 -11.19 -17.25
N ILE A 130 2.75 -10.23 -16.35
CA ILE A 130 1.92 -10.42 -15.16
C ILE A 130 0.45 -10.61 -15.55
N HIS A 131 -0.03 -9.90 -16.57
CA HIS A 131 -1.44 -9.89 -17.01
C HIS A 131 -1.70 -10.79 -18.22
N GLN A 132 -0.86 -11.78 -18.49
CA GLN A 132 -1.01 -12.69 -19.65
C GLN A 132 -2.36 -13.42 -19.71
N ASN A 133 -2.94 -13.72 -18.54
CA ASN A 133 -4.18 -14.48 -18.42
C ASN A 133 -5.43 -13.60 -18.36
N ASP A 134 -5.29 -12.28 -18.35
CA ASP A 134 -6.43 -11.36 -18.30
C ASP A 134 -7.07 -11.23 -19.69
N ARG A 135 -8.38 -11.54 -19.77
CA ARG A 135 -9.16 -11.44 -21.02
C ARG A 135 -9.30 -10.00 -21.52
N ASP A 136 -9.22 -9.02 -20.61
CA ASP A 136 -9.37 -7.59 -20.91
C ASP A 136 -8.04 -6.83 -20.84
N ARG A 137 -6.91 -7.50 -21.06
CA ARG A 137 -5.54 -6.96 -20.95
C ARG A 137 -5.36 -5.63 -21.70
N GLU A 138 -5.86 -5.54 -22.94
CA GLU A 138 -5.73 -4.31 -23.75
C GLU A 138 -6.55 -3.14 -23.18
N LYS A 139 -7.69 -3.42 -22.56
CA LYS A 139 -8.51 -2.40 -21.90
C LYS A 139 -7.93 -1.95 -20.55
N ASN A 140 -7.24 -2.86 -19.87
CA ASN A 140 -6.63 -2.58 -18.56
C ASN A 140 -5.30 -1.83 -18.71
N TRP A 141 -4.67 -1.86 -19.89
CA TRP A 141 -3.49 -1.08 -20.17
C TRP A 141 -3.87 0.37 -20.49
N LYS A 142 -3.74 1.25 -19.51
CA LYS A 142 -4.03 2.68 -19.69
C LYS A 142 -2.89 3.45 -20.35
N GLY A 143 -1.70 2.86 -20.44
CA GLY A 143 -0.52 3.52 -21.01
C GLY A 143 -0.09 4.77 -20.24
N GLU A 144 -0.25 4.75 -18.92
CA GLU A 144 0.04 5.88 -18.04
C GLU A 144 1.47 5.81 -17.52
N VAL A 145 2.10 6.97 -17.37
CA VAL A 145 3.40 7.13 -16.71
C VAL A 145 3.38 8.39 -15.83
N ASN A 146 3.86 8.26 -14.62
CA ASN A 146 3.92 9.36 -13.64
C ASN A 146 5.33 9.98 -13.66
N ILE A 147 5.45 11.25 -14.01
CA ILE A 147 6.71 11.99 -14.00
C ILE A 147 6.78 12.88 -12.77
N GLN A 148 7.81 12.69 -11.97
CA GLN A 148 8.16 13.54 -10.83
C GLN A 148 9.39 14.37 -11.20
N ALA A 149 9.23 15.67 -11.35
CA ALA A 149 10.33 16.56 -11.68
C ALA A 149 10.60 17.55 -10.55
N ASP A 150 11.87 17.78 -10.23
CA ASP A 150 12.27 18.81 -9.31
C ASP A 150 12.02 20.21 -9.93
N VAL A 151 11.58 21.16 -9.12
CA VAL A 151 11.34 22.56 -9.51
C VAL A 151 12.56 23.19 -10.20
N LYS A 152 13.78 22.76 -9.85
CA LYS A 152 15.02 23.29 -10.40
C LYS A 152 15.39 22.73 -11.77
N VAL A 153 14.72 21.67 -12.22
CA VAL A 153 15.02 21.02 -13.50
C VAL A 153 14.48 21.86 -14.65
N PRO A 154 15.28 22.17 -15.67
CA PRO A 154 14.80 22.92 -16.83
C PRO A 154 13.77 22.10 -17.61
N PHE A 155 12.70 22.75 -18.04
CA PHE A 155 11.59 22.11 -18.75
C PHE A 155 12.03 21.38 -20.03
N SER A 156 13.14 21.78 -20.64
CA SER A 156 13.72 21.10 -21.80
C SER A 156 14.02 19.61 -21.53
N VAL A 157 14.48 19.27 -20.31
CA VAL A 157 14.73 17.89 -19.89
C VAL A 157 13.42 17.15 -19.69
N VAL A 158 12.45 17.77 -19.01
CA VAL A 158 11.12 17.19 -18.79
C VAL A 158 10.45 16.87 -20.13
N ARG A 159 10.51 17.79 -21.09
CA ARG A 159 9.97 17.57 -22.44
C ARG A 159 10.61 16.38 -23.16
N ARG A 160 11.92 16.18 -23.01
CA ARG A 160 12.63 15.02 -23.60
C ARG A 160 12.21 13.70 -22.94
N VAL A 161 12.03 13.72 -21.62
CA VAL A 161 11.52 12.55 -20.89
C VAL A 161 10.10 12.22 -21.34
N MET A 162 9.23 13.22 -21.50
CA MET A 162 7.87 13.02 -22.04
C MET A 162 7.88 12.44 -23.45
N ALA A 163 8.73 12.97 -24.34
CA ALA A 163 8.88 12.46 -25.71
C ALA A 163 9.38 11.00 -25.71
N SER A 164 10.33 10.66 -24.83
CA SER A 164 10.84 9.30 -24.67
C SER A 164 9.78 8.35 -24.12
N ALA A 165 8.93 8.80 -23.21
CA ALA A 165 7.80 8.02 -22.69
C ALA A 165 6.77 7.73 -23.78
N SER A 166 6.42 8.72 -24.60
CA SER A 166 5.53 8.55 -25.75
C SER A 166 6.09 7.55 -26.77
N GLU A 167 7.40 7.61 -27.06
CA GLU A 167 8.09 6.65 -27.94
C GLU A 167 8.11 5.23 -27.37
N ALA A 168 8.14 5.08 -26.05
CA ALA A 168 8.02 3.78 -25.38
C ALA A 168 6.60 3.19 -25.42
N GLY A 169 5.60 3.96 -25.89
CA GLY A 169 4.21 3.52 -26.02
C GLY A 169 3.32 3.90 -24.83
N TYR A 170 3.72 4.91 -24.04
CA TYR A 170 2.90 5.51 -22.99
C TYR A 170 2.18 6.73 -23.55
N GLY A 171 0.85 6.64 -23.69
CA GLY A 171 0.03 7.71 -24.26
C GLY A 171 -0.36 8.79 -23.24
N ASN A 172 -0.45 8.42 -21.98
CA ASN A 172 -0.89 9.29 -20.90
C ASN A 172 0.28 9.61 -19.97
N VAL A 173 0.70 10.87 -19.99
CA VAL A 173 1.81 11.36 -19.15
C VAL A 173 1.27 12.26 -18.07
N ASN A 174 1.39 11.82 -16.81
CA ASN A 174 0.95 12.55 -15.63
C ASN A 174 2.16 13.23 -14.97
N LEU A 175 2.06 14.53 -14.69
CA LEU A 175 3.07 15.26 -13.92
C LEU A 175 2.64 15.30 -12.47
N ALA A 176 3.50 14.78 -11.59
CA ALA A 176 3.27 14.83 -10.15
C ALA A 176 3.55 16.23 -9.62
N THR A 177 2.56 16.78 -8.92
CA THR A 177 2.61 18.09 -8.27
C THR A 177 2.10 18.01 -6.85
N VAL A 178 2.43 18.96 -6.01
CA VAL A 178 1.87 19.10 -4.66
C VAL A 178 0.74 20.12 -4.71
N GLU A 179 -0.39 19.84 -4.06
CA GLU A 179 -1.51 20.76 -3.99
C GLU A 179 -1.16 21.95 -3.08
N GLU A 180 -1.43 23.18 -3.57
CA GLU A 180 -1.20 24.42 -2.83
C GLU A 180 -2.06 24.42 -1.55
N GLY A 181 -1.43 24.33 -0.39
CA GLY A 181 -2.10 24.18 0.92
C GLY A 181 -1.61 22.98 1.73
N THR A 182 -1.34 21.86 1.12
CA THR A 182 -0.74 20.71 1.82
C THR A 182 0.74 20.96 2.12
N ALA A 183 1.46 21.67 1.27
CA ALA A 183 2.84 22.08 1.50
C ALA A 183 2.97 23.01 2.71
N ALA A 184 2.01 23.94 2.90
CA ALA A 184 1.98 24.84 4.05
C ALA A 184 1.70 24.06 5.37
N LEU A 185 0.80 23.09 5.34
CA LEU A 185 0.51 22.23 6.49
C LEU A 185 1.68 21.31 6.85
N ALA A 186 2.35 20.74 5.86
CA ALA A 186 3.54 19.92 6.08
C ALA A 186 4.73 20.73 6.63
N ALA A 187 4.93 21.94 6.14
CA ALA A 187 5.95 22.87 6.67
C ALA A 187 5.63 23.31 8.11
N ALA A 188 4.37 23.57 8.42
CA ALA A 188 3.93 23.89 9.78
C ALA A 188 4.10 22.72 10.75
N ALA A 189 3.78 21.50 10.32
CA ALA A 189 3.98 20.29 11.11
C ALA A 189 5.47 20.00 11.37
N ALA A 190 6.33 20.19 10.38
CA ALA A 190 7.79 20.05 10.53
C ALA A 190 8.38 21.10 11.49
N ALA A 191 7.87 22.33 11.49
CA ALA A 191 8.31 23.38 12.40
C ALA A 191 7.87 23.13 13.87
N HIS A 192 6.77 22.41 14.08
CA HIS A 192 6.34 22.00 15.41
C HIS A 192 7.08 20.77 15.96
N ALA A 193 7.63 19.92 15.11
CA ALA A 193 8.38 18.73 15.52
C ALA A 193 9.84 19.02 15.97
N VAL A 194 10.33 20.25 15.76
CA VAL A 194 11.70 20.70 16.10
C VAL A 194 11.74 21.56 17.38
N ARG A 195 10.59 21.73 18.03
CA ARG A 195 10.49 22.38 19.37
C ARG A 195 10.23 21.36 20.44
#